data_cdd614cd61b9763ea4f9fdcbed1a1a25
#
_entry.id   cdd614cd61b9763ea4f9fdcbed1a1a25
#
_cell.length_a   1.000
_cell.length_b   1.000
_cell.length_c   1.000
_cell.angle_alpha   90.00
_cell.angle_beta   90.00
_cell.angle_gamma   90.00
#
_symmetry.space_group_name_H-M   'P 1'
#
loop_
_entity.id
_entity.type
_entity.pdbx_description
1 polymer ?
#
loop_
_entity_poly.entity_id
_entity_poly.type
_entity_poly.pdbx_seq_one_letter_code
_entity_poly.pdbx_strand_id
1 'polypeptide(L)'
;VVCRHGRLEAVQGVDLDVAPGERIALTGTNGSGKTTLLRAVLGLHRRVDGEILVGGRGTRTAAEWAWRRRACAWIPQRPAAGRFPLLAGELLASSGSPAEAAEAAGRLGVGMMADRPLSSLSGGQLQRMHLARAVGCVAAGAGVLLADEPTAALDFAGQEEAAEVLTSLPVTLLVVTHDRAMAARCDRTWEMAAGRLREVS
;
A
#
# COMPACT_ATOMS: atom_id res chain seq x y z
N VAL A 1 17.78 -8.22 -1.34
CA VAL A 1 17.45 -7.05 -2.18
C VAL A 1 18.20 -5.83 -1.70
N VAL A 2 18.79 -5.05 -2.62
CA VAL A 2 19.41 -3.74 -2.35
C VAL A 2 18.74 -2.69 -3.24
N CYS A 3 18.37 -1.54 -2.64
CA CYS A 3 17.77 -0.42 -3.40
C CYS A 3 18.59 0.85 -3.22
N ARG A 4 18.87 1.57 -4.33
CA ARG A 4 19.74 2.76 -4.31
C ARG A 4 19.05 4.02 -4.82
N HIS A 5 19.24 5.13 -4.09
CA HIS A 5 18.99 6.49 -4.56
C HIS A 5 20.32 7.19 -4.85
N GLY A 6 20.71 7.27 -6.11
CA GLY A 6 22.03 7.76 -6.48
C GLY A 6 23.13 6.83 -5.93
N ARG A 7 23.95 7.34 -4.99
CA ARG A 7 25.00 6.57 -4.29
C ARG A 7 24.54 6.02 -2.93
N LEU A 8 23.40 6.46 -2.42
CA LEU A 8 22.88 6.04 -1.12
C LEU A 8 22.13 4.72 -1.26
N GLU A 9 22.52 3.71 -0.48
CA GLU A 9 21.76 2.47 -0.32
C GLU A 9 20.66 2.68 0.72
N ALA A 10 19.42 2.82 0.23
CA ALA A 10 18.26 2.99 1.10
C ALA A 10 17.72 1.66 1.63
N VAL A 11 17.99 0.54 0.93
CA VAL A 11 17.70 -0.82 1.35
C VAL A 11 18.99 -1.62 1.18
N GLN A 12 19.42 -2.34 2.22
CA GLN A 12 20.74 -2.95 2.32
C GLN A 12 20.63 -4.45 2.62
N GLY A 13 20.58 -5.28 1.56
CA GLY A 13 20.61 -6.74 1.70
C GLY A 13 19.39 -7.30 2.43
N VAL A 14 18.19 -6.82 2.10
CA VAL A 14 16.94 -7.32 2.70
C VAL A 14 16.54 -8.62 2.03
N ASP A 15 16.31 -9.64 2.85
CA ASP A 15 15.64 -10.89 2.51
C ASP A 15 14.35 -11.00 3.32
N LEU A 16 13.23 -11.21 2.64
CA LEU A 16 11.90 -11.29 3.23
C LEU A 16 11.03 -12.25 2.43
N ASP A 17 10.57 -13.30 3.07
CA ASP A 17 9.54 -14.21 2.56
C ASP A 17 8.21 -13.91 3.24
N VAL A 18 7.16 -13.85 2.44
CA VAL A 18 5.78 -13.57 2.88
C VAL A 18 4.87 -14.63 2.30
N ALA A 19 4.20 -15.36 3.16
CA ALA A 19 3.25 -16.40 2.73
C ALA A 19 1.97 -15.79 2.13
N PRO A 20 1.28 -16.50 1.23
CA PRO A 20 -0.02 -16.06 0.73
C PRO A 20 -1.02 -15.86 1.88
N GLY A 21 -1.67 -14.69 1.91
CA GLY A 21 -2.62 -14.32 2.96
C GLY A 21 -1.99 -13.82 4.27
N GLU A 22 -0.67 -13.85 4.40
CA GLU A 22 0.04 -13.34 5.57
C GLU A 22 -0.01 -11.81 5.64
N ARG A 23 -0.14 -11.28 6.86
CA ARG A 23 -0.14 -9.86 7.16
C ARG A 23 1.15 -9.49 7.89
N ILE A 24 1.94 -8.62 7.29
CA ILE A 24 3.21 -8.15 7.85
C ILE A 24 3.15 -6.66 8.13
N ALA A 25 3.48 -6.28 9.37
CA ALA A 25 3.76 -4.90 9.74
C ALA A 25 5.25 -4.59 9.56
N LEU A 26 5.55 -3.50 8.86
CA LEU A 26 6.89 -2.96 8.69
C LEU A 26 7.01 -1.66 9.48
N THR A 27 7.75 -1.70 10.56
CA THR A 27 7.99 -0.57 11.47
C THR A 27 9.38 0.03 11.27
N GLY A 28 9.70 1.09 12.00
CA GLY A 28 11.04 1.72 11.97
C GLY A 28 10.98 3.23 11.71
N THR A 29 12.08 3.91 11.98
CA THR A 29 12.18 5.38 11.91
C THR A 29 11.99 5.94 10.50
N ASN A 30 11.67 7.23 10.41
CA ASN A 30 11.61 7.92 9.11
C ASN A 30 12.97 7.87 8.41
N GLY A 31 12.95 7.63 7.10
CA GLY A 31 14.19 7.49 6.31
C GLY A 31 14.87 6.12 6.40
N SER A 32 14.35 5.15 7.16
CA SER A 32 14.95 3.80 7.27
C SER A 32 14.87 2.94 6.00
N GLY A 33 14.06 3.33 4.98
CA GLY A 33 13.95 2.64 3.71
C GLY A 33 12.61 1.94 3.44
N LYS A 34 11.64 1.96 4.36
CA LYS A 34 10.34 1.26 4.26
C LYS A 34 9.57 1.55 2.96
N THR A 35 9.31 2.84 2.68
CA THR A 35 8.65 3.26 1.43
C THR A 35 9.44 2.85 0.19
N THR A 36 10.78 2.87 0.27
CA THR A 36 11.64 2.42 -0.83
C THR A 36 11.47 0.92 -1.09
N LEU A 37 11.41 0.12 -0.03
CA LEU A 37 11.15 -1.32 -0.13
C LEU A 37 9.77 -1.58 -0.75
N LEU A 38 8.70 -0.93 -0.27
CA LEU A 38 7.37 -1.09 -0.87
C LEU A 38 7.35 -0.69 -2.35
N ARG A 39 8.01 0.42 -2.71
CA ARG A 39 8.13 0.84 -4.12
C ARG A 39 8.93 -0.15 -4.96
N ALA A 40 9.93 -0.80 -4.38
CA ALA A 40 10.68 -1.85 -5.08
C ALA A 40 9.81 -3.09 -5.33
N VAL A 41 9.00 -3.50 -4.35
CA VAL A 41 8.02 -4.60 -4.53
C VAL A 41 7.00 -4.26 -5.62
N LEU A 42 6.50 -3.03 -5.67
CA LEU A 42 5.63 -2.55 -6.75
C LEU A 42 6.34 -2.44 -8.10
N GLY A 43 7.69 -2.49 -8.10
CA GLY A 43 8.51 -2.25 -9.27
C GLY A 43 8.58 -0.77 -9.67
N LEU A 44 8.26 0.15 -8.79
CA LEU A 44 8.34 1.59 -9.02
C LEU A 44 9.73 2.17 -8.71
N HIS A 45 10.63 1.36 -8.15
CA HIS A 45 12.01 1.76 -7.87
C HIS A 45 12.96 1.31 -8.99
N ARG A 46 13.77 2.23 -9.53
CA ARG A 46 14.55 1.98 -10.76
C ARG A 46 15.88 1.23 -10.54
N ARG A 47 16.45 1.32 -9.33
CA ARG A 47 17.79 0.77 -9.03
C ARG A 47 17.64 -0.28 -7.93
N VAL A 48 17.29 -1.49 -8.34
CA VAL A 48 17.13 -2.65 -7.48
C VAL A 48 18.14 -3.71 -7.92
N ASP A 49 18.99 -4.13 -6.98
CA ASP A 49 19.83 -5.32 -7.14
C ASP A 49 19.24 -6.46 -6.32
N GLY A 50 19.30 -7.65 -6.87
CA GLY A 50 18.62 -8.82 -6.32
C GLY A 50 17.30 -9.11 -7.02
N GLU A 51 16.53 -10.02 -6.47
CA GLU A 51 15.28 -10.49 -7.07
C GLU A 51 14.09 -10.20 -6.15
N ILE A 52 12.99 -9.75 -6.74
CA ILE A 52 11.71 -9.56 -6.07
C ILE A 52 10.65 -10.33 -6.85
N LEU A 53 10.09 -11.35 -6.20
CA LEU A 53 9.01 -12.16 -6.75
C LEU A 53 7.70 -11.83 -6.05
N VAL A 54 6.63 -11.74 -6.81
CA VAL A 54 5.24 -11.69 -6.30
C VAL A 54 4.49 -12.81 -7.01
N GLY A 55 3.89 -13.74 -6.26
CA GLY A 55 3.27 -14.92 -6.84
C GLY A 55 4.21 -15.70 -7.76
N GLY A 56 5.50 -15.79 -7.40
CA GLY A 56 6.54 -16.48 -8.18
C GLY A 56 6.98 -15.76 -9.46
N ARG A 57 6.50 -14.52 -9.73
CA ARG A 57 6.80 -13.77 -10.95
C ARG A 57 7.67 -12.53 -10.67
N GLY A 58 8.70 -12.36 -11.47
CA GLY A 58 9.57 -11.18 -11.46
C GLY A 58 8.98 -9.96 -12.19
N THR A 59 9.88 -9.12 -12.73
CA THR A 59 9.56 -7.93 -13.53
C THR A 59 10.52 -7.76 -14.70
N ARG A 60 10.85 -8.87 -15.37
CA ARG A 60 11.82 -8.89 -16.48
C ARG A 60 11.18 -8.58 -17.83
N THR A 61 9.88 -8.88 -17.98
CA THR A 61 9.14 -8.70 -19.23
C THR A 61 7.98 -7.72 -19.07
N ALA A 62 7.52 -7.15 -20.18
CA ALA A 62 6.34 -6.27 -20.18
C ALA A 62 5.07 -6.99 -19.66
N ALA A 63 4.95 -8.29 -19.91
CA ALA A 63 3.83 -9.11 -19.45
C ALA A 63 3.87 -9.27 -17.91
N GLU A 64 5.04 -9.53 -17.31
CA GLU A 64 5.23 -9.60 -15.87
C GLU A 64 4.92 -8.27 -15.19
N TRP A 65 5.35 -7.15 -15.79
CA TRP A 65 5.00 -5.82 -15.34
C TRP A 65 3.50 -5.55 -15.38
N ALA A 66 2.83 -5.91 -16.47
CA ALA A 66 1.39 -5.76 -16.61
C ALA A 66 0.64 -6.60 -15.57
N TRP A 67 1.12 -7.82 -15.31
CA TRP A 67 0.59 -8.69 -14.27
C TRP A 67 0.81 -8.09 -12.87
N ARG A 68 2.04 -7.63 -12.54
CA ARG A 68 2.38 -7.04 -11.24
C ARG A 68 1.47 -5.86 -10.88
N ARG A 69 1.17 -4.98 -11.85
CA ARG A 69 0.28 -3.84 -11.65
C ARG A 69 -1.17 -4.24 -11.31
N ARG A 70 -1.61 -5.41 -11.75
CA ARG A 70 -2.94 -5.94 -11.40
C ARG A 70 -2.92 -6.76 -10.12
N ALA A 71 -1.84 -7.49 -9.89
CA ALA A 71 -1.68 -8.35 -8.71
C ALA A 71 -1.46 -7.58 -7.41
N CYS A 72 -0.97 -6.34 -7.48
CA CYS A 72 -0.67 -5.51 -6.32
C CYS A 72 -1.57 -4.28 -6.24
N ALA A 73 -2.34 -4.16 -5.17
CA ALA A 73 -2.97 -2.90 -4.77
C ALA A 73 -1.98 -2.05 -3.97
N TRP A 74 -2.12 -0.72 -4.05
CA TRP A 74 -1.23 0.22 -3.38
C TRP A 74 -1.98 1.36 -2.70
N ILE A 75 -1.67 1.60 -1.42
CA ILE A 75 -2.10 2.78 -0.66
C ILE A 75 -0.86 3.60 -0.34
N PRO A 76 -0.67 4.79 -0.93
CA PRO A 76 0.51 5.62 -0.71
C PRO A 76 0.42 6.41 0.61
N GLN A 77 1.57 6.69 1.24
CA GLN A 77 1.67 7.49 2.46
C GLN A 77 1.09 8.91 2.30
N ARG A 78 1.36 9.53 1.17
CA ARG A 78 0.82 10.84 0.81
C ARG A 78 0.20 10.75 -0.56
N PRO A 79 -1.10 10.51 -0.62
CA PRO A 79 -1.80 10.53 -1.88
C PRO A 79 -1.62 11.91 -2.51
N ALA A 80 -0.91 11.97 -3.64
CA ALA A 80 -0.79 13.22 -4.39
C ALA A 80 -2.06 13.40 -5.21
N ALA A 81 -2.77 14.49 -5.00
CA ALA A 81 -3.92 14.85 -5.84
C ALA A 81 -3.49 15.18 -7.29
N GLY A 82 -2.18 15.25 -7.55
CA GLY A 82 -1.63 15.56 -8.87
C GLY A 82 -1.93 16.99 -9.34
N ARG A 83 -1.36 17.37 -10.49
CA ARG A 83 -1.71 18.63 -11.18
C ARG A 83 -2.92 18.45 -12.10
N PHE A 84 -3.36 17.23 -12.34
CA PHE A 84 -4.50 16.92 -13.16
C PHE A 84 -5.77 16.94 -12.30
N PRO A 85 -6.87 17.55 -12.75
CA PRO A 85 -8.13 17.60 -11.99
C PRO A 85 -8.82 16.23 -12.04
N LEU A 86 -8.24 15.23 -11.39
CA LEU A 86 -8.82 13.90 -11.24
C LEU A 86 -9.96 13.95 -10.22
N LEU A 87 -11.12 13.42 -10.59
CA LEU A 87 -12.26 13.28 -9.70
C LEU A 87 -12.11 12.06 -8.80
N ALA A 88 -12.73 12.09 -7.63
CA ALA A 88 -12.70 10.98 -6.69
C ALA A 88 -13.34 9.70 -7.29
N GLY A 89 -14.40 9.83 -8.05
CA GLY A 89 -15.01 8.73 -8.79
C GLY A 89 -14.10 8.10 -9.85
N GLU A 90 -13.25 8.89 -10.52
CA GLU A 90 -12.26 8.38 -11.46
C GLU A 90 -11.16 7.59 -10.75
N LEU A 91 -10.76 8.03 -9.54
CA LEU A 91 -9.85 7.25 -8.69
C LEU A 91 -10.48 5.89 -8.35
N LEU A 92 -11.74 5.85 -7.92
CA LEU A 92 -12.44 4.59 -7.62
C LEU A 92 -12.58 3.70 -8.87
N ALA A 93 -12.92 4.29 -10.02
CA ALA A 93 -13.03 3.58 -11.29
C ALA A 93 -11.69 2.93 -11.72
N SER A 94 -10.55 3.52 -11.35
CA SER A 94 -9.23 2.97 -11.63
C SER A 94 -8.89 1.68 -10.87
N SER A 95 -9.74 1.23 -9.96
CA SER A 95 -9.54 -0.01 -9.17
C SER A 95 -9.65 -1.29 -9.99
N GLY A 96 -10.38 -1.24 -11.11
CA GLY A 96 -10.75 -2.44 -11.89
C GLY A 96 -12.08 -3.08 -11.45
N SER A 97 -12.62 -2.70 -10.28
CA SER A 97 -13.95 -3.07 -9.78
C SER A 97 -14.64 -1.83 -9.18
N PRO A 98 -15.18 -0.94 -10.05
CA PRO A 98 -15.71 0.35 -9.61
C PRO A 98 -16.91 0.24 -8.65
N ALA A 99 -17.75 -0.78 -8.80
CA ALA A 99 -18.92 -0.97 -7.95
C ALA A 99 -18.53 -1.24 -6.50
N GLU A 100 -17.61 -2.18 -6.27
CA GLU A 100 -17.10 -2.55 -4.95
C GLU A 100 -16.29 -1.40 -4.34
N ALA A 101 -15.53 -0.66 -5.15
CA ALA A 101 -14.83 0.53 -4.70
C ALA A 101 -15.82 1.64 -4.25
N ALA A 102 -16.92 1.85 -5.00
CA ALA A 102 -17.95 2.83 -4.63
C ALA A 102 -18.73 2.42 -3.37
N GLU A 103 -19.06 1.14 -3.23
CA GLU A 103 -19.68 0.60 -2.00
C GLU A 103 -18.75 0.80 -0.78
N ALA A 104 -17.48 0.47 -0.92
CA ALA A 104 -16.48 0.71 0.13
C ALA A 104 -16.36 2.21 0.47
N ALA A 105 -16.39 3.10 -0.53
CA ALA A 105 -16.39 4.55 -0.30
C ALA A 105 -17.65 5.00 0.45
N GLY A 106 -18.80 4.40 0.19
CA GLY A 106 -20.05 4.63 0.94
C GLY A 106 -19.90 4.24 2.40
N ARG A 107 -19.38 3.03 2.69
CA ARG A 107 -19.14 2.54 4.05
C ARG A 107 -18.13 3.41 4.81
N LEU A 108 -17.09 3.90 4.13
CA LEU A 108 -16.09 4.80 4.69
C LEU A 108 -16.54 6.27 4.78
N GLY A 109 -17.82 6.58 4.49
CA GLY A 109 -18.39 7.92 4.62
C GLY A 109 -17.90 8.95 3.59
N VAL A 110 -17.33 8.51 2.47
CA VAL A 110 -16.81 9.40 1.41
C VAL A 110 -17.49 9.21 0.04
N GLY A 111 -18.46 8.33 -0.07
CA GLY A 111 -19.14 8.02 -1.34
C GLY A 111 -19.79 9.23 -2.01
N MET A 112 -20.34 10.18 -1.24
CA MET A 112 -20.95 11.43 -1.76
C MET A 112 -19.93 12.39 -2.41
N MET A 113 -18.63 12.07 -2.36
CA MET A 113 -17.56 12.93 -2.87
C MET A 113 -17.09 12.52 -4.27
N ALA A 114 -17.74 11.55 -4.91
CA ALA A 114 -17.31 10.99 -6.20
C ALA A 114 -17.10 12.05 -7.29
N ASP A 115 -17.92 13.10 -7.33
CA ASP A 115 -17.83 14.17 -8.31
C ASP A 115 -16.89 15.32 -7.91
N ARG A 116 -16.21 15.19 -6.77
CA ARG A 116 -15.28 16.22 -6.29
C ARG A 116 -13.87 15.97 -6.81
N PRO A 117 -13.13 17.03 -7.19
CA PRO A 117 -11.71 16.91 -7.47
C PRO A 117 -10.94 16.39 -6.23
N LEU A 118 -10.00 15.47 -6.44
CA LEU A 118 -9.17 14.92 -5.35
C LEU A 118 -8.44 16.01 -4.57
N SER A 119 -8.04 17.10 -5.23
CA SER A 119 -7.38 18.25 -4.62
C SER A 119 -8.26 19.04 -3.64
N SER A 120 -9.59 18.85 -3.68
CA SER A 120 -10.53 19.52 -2.77
C SER A 120 -10.85 18.68 -1.52
N LEU A 121 -10.37 17.43 -1.45
CA LEU A 121 -10.59 16.55 -0.33
C LEU A 121 -9.61 16.86 0.81
N SER A 122 -10.08 16.71 2.06
CA SER A 122 -9.17 16.71 3.21
C SER A 122 -8.25 15.48 3.17
N GLY A 123 -7.14 15.52 3.92
CA GLY A 123 -6.21 14.38 3.99
C GLY A 123 -6.90 13.07 4.38
N GLY A 124 -7.77 13.10 5.39
CA GLY A 124 -8.53 11.93 5.83
C GLY A 124 -9.55 11.45 4.78
N GLN A 125 -10.24 12.36 4.10
CA GLN A 125 -11.17 12.01 3.01
C GLN A 125 -10.43 11.36 1.84
N LEU A 126 -9.28 11.91 1.46
CA LEU A 126 -8.46 11.36 0.39
C LEU A 126 -7.90 9.99 0.78
N GLN A 127 -7.49 9.81 2.03
CA GLN A 127 -7.02 8.52 2.55
C GLN A 127 -8.14 7.46 2.50
N ARG A 128 -9.36 7.79 2.93
CA ARG A 128 -10.53 6.91 2.84
C ARG A 128 -10.87 6.55 1.38
N MET A 129 -10.72 7.48 0.42
CA MET A 129 -10.87 7.20 -1.01
C MET A 129 -9.82 6.18 -1.50
N HIS A 130 -8.56 6.29 -1.06
CA HIS A 130 -7.53 5.31 -1.41
C HIS A 130 -7.77 3.94 -0.78
N LEU A 131 -8.31 3.89 0.44
CA LEU A 131 -8.76 2.64 1.08
C LEU A 131 -9.88 1.99 0.25
N ALA A 132 -10.92 2.76 -0.11
CA ALA A 132 -12.02 2.28 -0.94
C ALA A 132 -11.54 1.76 -2.30
N ARG A 133 -10.62 2.49 -2.95
CA ARG A 133 -9.98 2.03 -4.19
C ARG A 133 -9.22 0.71 -3.99
N ALA A 134 -8.51 0.55 -2.88
CA ALA A 134 -7.78 -0.70 -2.60
C ALA A 134 -8.74 -1.90 -2.44
N VAL A 135 -9.89 -1.71 -1.79
CA VAL A 135 -10.97 -2.72 -1.74
C VAL A 135 -11.40 -3.12 -3.15
N GLY A 136 -11.66 -2.14 -4.03
CA GLY A 136 -11.99 -2.41 -5.43
C GLY A 136 -10.87 -3.14 -6.19
N CYS A 137 -9.59 -2.83 -5.93
CA CYS A 137 -8.46 -3.56 -6.53
C CYS A 137 -8.44 -5.04 -6.10
N VAL A 138 -8.73 -5.31 -4.83
CA VAL A 138 -8.83 -6.68 -4.30
C VAL A 138 -10.00 -7.40 -4.94
N ALA A 139 -11.16 -6.78 -5.03
CA ALA A 139 -12.33 -7.35 -5.72
C ALA A 139 -12.04 -7.63 -7.20
N ALA A 140 -11.18 -6.82 -7.85
CA ALA A 140 -10.69 -7.04 -9.21
C ALA A 140 -9.61 -8.14 -9.32
N GLY A 141 -9.22 -8.79 -8.21
CA GLY A 141 -8.29 -9.92 -8.19
C GLY A 141 -6.86 -9.57 -7.78
N ALA A 142 -6.60 -8.40 -7.18
CA ALA A 142 -5.31 -8.14 -6.55
C ALA A 142 -5.12 -9.07 -5.34
N GLY A 143 -4.04 -9.86 -5.34
CA GLY A 143 -3.71 -10.80 -4.26
C GLY A 143 -2.74 -10.24 -3.22
N VAL A 144 -2.18 -9.05 -3.46
CA VAL A 144 -1.24 -8.38 -2.56
C VAL A 144 -1.68 -6.94 -2.35
N LEU A 145 -1.73 -6.50 -1.10
CA LEU A 145 -1.96 -5.11 -0.72
C LEU A 145 -0.72 -4.55 -0.03
N LEU A 146 -0.18 -3.49 -0.60
CA LEU A 146 0.91 -2.72 -0.02
C LEU A 146 0.33 -1.41 0.50
N ALA A 147 0.54 -1.09 1.78
CA ALA A 147 0.01 0.11 2.40
C ALA A 147 1.12 0.88 3.13
N ASP A 148 1.29 2.15 2.80
CA ASP A 148 2.31 3.00 3.40
C ASP A 148 1.65 4.04 4.29
N GLU A 149 1.69 3.85 5.62
CA GLU A 149 1.06 4.68 6.64
C GLU A 149 -0.44 4.93 6.38
N PRO A 150 -1.25 3.87 6.19
CA PRO A 150 -2.64 4.03 5.71
C PRO A 150 -3.57 4.72 6.71
N THR A 151 -3.17 4.86 7.98
CA THR A 151 -3.97 5.45 9.06
C THR A 151 -3.53 6.86 9.47
N ALA A 152 -2.37 7.33 8.98
CA ALA A 152 -1.71 8.54 9.49
C ALA A 152 -2.52 9.86 9.36
N ALA A 153 -3.45 9.94 8.40
CA ALA A 153 -4.27 11.13 8.18
C ALA A 153 -5.68 11.04 8.81
N LEU A 154 -5.95 9.96 9.56
CA LEU A 154 -7.25 9.68 10.14
C LEU A 154 -7.28 9.99 11.64
N ASP A 155 -8.46 10.34 12.14
CA ASP A 155 -8.76 10.38 13.57
C ASP A 155 -8.79 8.97 14.16
N PHE A 156 -8.88 8.86 15.49
CA PHE A 156 -8.81 7.58 16.19
C PHE A 156 -9.86 6.57 15.68
N ALA A 157 -11.12 7.01 15.52
CA ALA A 157 -12.19 6.14 15.02
C ALA A 157 -11.91 5.69 13.56
N GLY A 158 -11.42 6.61 12.72
CA GLY A 158 -11.03 6.32 11.35
C GLY A 158 -9.80 5.39 11.25
N GLN A 159 -8.87 5.45 12.20
CA GLN A 159 -7.74 4.53 12.26
C GLN A 159 -8.21 3.09 12.54
N GLU A 160 -9.11 2.91 13.51
CA GLU A 160 -9.71 1.61 13.82
C GLU A 160 -10.48 1.03 12.62
N GLU A 161 -11.33 1.86 11.99
CA GLU A 161 -12.10 1.47 10.79
C GLU A 161 -11.17 1.08 9.62
N ALA A 162 -10.13 1.85 9.38
CA ALA A 162 -9.14 1.55 8.33
C ALA A 162 -8.37 0.26 8.62
N ALA A 163 -7.96 0.03 9.87
CA ALA A 163 -7.28 -1.19 10.28
C ALA A 163 -8.18 -2.41 10.10
N GLU A 164 -9.45 -2.31 10.48
CA GLU A 164 -10.45 -3.37 10.29
C GLU A 164 -10.64 -3.70 8.80
N VAL A 165 -10.83 -2.68 7.96
CA VAL A 165 -10.95 -2.85 6.51
C VAL A 165 -9.72 -3.57 5.95
N LEU A 166 -8.51 -3.09 6.26
CA LEU A 166 -7.27 -3.66 5.73
C LEU A 166 -7.06 -5.12 6.13
N THR A 167 -7.35 -5.45 7.39
CA THR A 167 -7.11 -6.79 7.93
C THR A 167 -8.22 -7.79 7.62
N SER A 168 -9.40 -7.32 7.21
CA SER A 168 -10.50 -8.19 6.74
C SER A 168 -10.35 -8.65 5.29
N LEU A 169 -9.49 -8.00 4.51
CA LEU A 169 -9.31 -8.36 3.10
C LEU A 169 -8.57 -9.71 2.95
N PRO A 170 -9.03 -10.61 2.06
CA PRO A 170 -8.44 -11.93 1.86
C PRO A 170 -7.19 -11.86 0.97
N VAL A 171 -6.18 -11.08 1.36
CA VAL A 171 -4.98 -10.83 0.58
C VAL A 171 -3.73 -10.86 1.45
N THR A 172 -2.58 -11.04 0.84
CA THR A 172 -1.29 -10.79 1.50
C THR A 172 -1.14 -9.28 1.74
N LEU A 173 -0.91 -8.89 3.00
CA LEU A 173 -0.78 -7.48 3.39
C LEU A 173 0.65 -7.18 3.85
N LEU A 174 1.28 -6.17 3.27
CA LEU A 174 2.48 -5.56 3.79
C LEU A 174 2.18 -4.08 4.12
N VAL A 175 2.09 -3.77 5.41
CA VAL A 175 1.76 -2.42 5.88
C VAL A 175 2.93 -1.78 6.58
N VAL A 176 3.34 -0.60 6.10
CA VAL A 176 4.23 0.29 6.85
C VAL A 176 3.38 1.09 7.83
N THR A 177 3.72 1.03 9.10
CA THR A 177 2.96 1.76 10.11
C THR A 177 3.80 2.11 11.34
N HIS A 178 3.47 3.24 11.98
CA HIS A 178 3.90 3.61 13.33
C HIS A 178 2.80 3.34 14.37
N ASP A 179 1.62 2.97 13.93
CA ASP A 179 0.48 2.64 14.77
C ASP A 179 0.65 1.22 15.33
N ARG A 180 0.76 1.14 16.67
CA ARG A 180 0.91 -0.14 17.39
C ARG A 180 -0.34 -1.00 17.31
N ALA A 181 -1.53 -0.39 17.27
CA ALA A 181 -2.79 -1.13 17.16
C ALA A 181 -2.90 -1.81 15.79
N MET A 182 -2.50 -1.11 14.72
CA MET A 182 -2.42 -1.69 13.37
C MET A 182 -1.36 -2.80 13.31
N ALA A 183 -0.17 -2.59 13.86
CA ALA A 183 0.88 -3.61 13.87
C ALA A 183 0.48 -4.88 14.64
N ALA A 184 -0.23 -4.73 15.78
CA ALA A 184 -0.73 -5.85 16.58
C ALA A 184 -1.81 -6.71 15.89
N ARG A 185 -2.39 -6.22 14.77
CA ARG A 185 -3.34 -6.97 13.93
C ARG A 185 -2.65 -7.79 12.82
N CYS A 186 -1.33 -7.66 12.68
CA CYS A 186 -0.53 -8.40 11.71
C CYS A 186 0.03 -9.69 12.31
N ASP A 187 0.31 -10.66 11.45
CA ASP A 187 0.81 -11.97 11.85
C ASP A 187 2.29 -11.91 12.27
N ARG A 188 3.08 -11.01 11.65
CA ARG A 188 4.50 -10.76 11.98
C ARG A 188 4.81 -9.27 11.90
N THR A 189 5.77 -8.86 12.73
CA THR A 189 6.29 -7.49 12.71
C THR A 189 7.77 -7.49 12.39
N TRP A 190 8.16 -6.65 11.43
CA TRP A 190 9.53 -6.40 11.05
C TRP A 190 9.91 -4.95 11.30
N GLU A 191 11.09 -4.74 11.85
CA GLU A 191 11.66 -3.40 12.03
C GLU A 191 12.70 -3.12 10.96
N MET A 192 12.57 -1.97 10.31
CA MET A 192 13.57 -1.48 9.37
C MET A 192 14.40 -0.36 9.99
N ALA A 193 15.70 -0.58 10.11
CA ALA A 193 16.67 0.37 10.63
C ALA A 193 17.86 0.49 9.68
N ALA A 194 18.20 1.72 9.28
CA ALA A 194 19.34 2.01 8.38
C ALA A 194 19.39 1.10 7.13
N GLY A 195 18.24 0.85 6.51
CA GLY A 195 18.13 0.03 5.30
C GLY A 195 18.13 -1.48 5.53
N ARG A 196 18.24 -1.96 6.76
CA ARG A 196 18.26 -3.39 7.13
C ARG A 196 16.97 -3.79 7.81
N LEU A 197 16.56 -5.03 7.60
CA LEU A 197 15.34 -5.60 8.15
C LEU A 197 15.66 -6.58 9.26
N ARG A 198 14.89 -6.50 10.36
CA ARG A 198 14.98 -7.43 11.49
C ARG A 198 13.55 -7.81 11.91
N GLU A 199 13.29 -9.10 12.09
CA GLU A 199 12.05 -9.55 12.68
C GLU A 199 12.03 -9.24 14.17
N VAL A 200 10.88 -8.77 14.69
CA VAL A 200 10.75 -8.35 16.10
C VAL A 200 9.60 -9.07 16.82
N SER A 201 8.71 -9.69 16.11
CA SER A 201 7.65 -10.57 16.61
C SER A 201 6.92 -11.29 15.48
#